data_8dd059ecacc318c2981d1e2dbaa67d59
#
_entry.id   8dd059ecacc318c2981d1e2dbaa67d59
#
_cell.length_a   1.000
_cell.length_b   1.000
_cell.length_c   1.000
_cell.angle_alpha   90.00
_cell.angle_beta   90.00
_cell.angle_gamma   90.00
#
_symmetry.space_group_name_H-M   'P 1'
#
loop_
_entity.id
_entity.type
_entity.pdbx_description
1 polymer ?
#
loop_
_entity_poly.entity_id
_entity_poly.type
_entity_poly.pdbx_seq_one_letter_code
_entity_poly.pdbx_strand_id
1 'polypeptide(L)'
;VTLRALGGNASSRALLILDGVPQSDPFGGWINWPAYDPSSLAEISIVRGGGSVANGPGALAGTIEMTSRADAGLSGEIDGGSRQSIDAHGRIGIAVGRSLLNLSGQGGRSDGFIPVTEDTRGPADQPAPYREWNGRSRWIAPIGPLTELQANLSGFHDWRTRGQDFTANRTNGADASLRMVGRSRWQWSALGYWQWRNLQSSFANVSPGRALATRVSLQDSVPSHGIGASFELRPPMPDGTELRLGADARRTDGESRELFSYVAGEPTRGREAGGETWTEGAFAELSAFVGGVTLTGGGRIDHWSVANGHLFERFLADGAVIRDEHYPSRDGWRPTARAGLLAPLGSGFSLRSAAYLGWRMPTLNELFRPFRAGLDATAANPDLDPERLIGAEAGAEYARGSVRLSVTGFTNRLKEAIANVSLGVGPEVFPGVGFVAAGGTFRQRQNVDAVQVHGIEASAEWASGPWSVRAGASLTHARMRSTGAAAFLDGLRPAQTPNFAATLAAGWERGGKGAQIVLRRIGPQFEDDLNSRTLNGATTMDAYASWPLTPRLQLVVRGENLFDKLVTAGINGDGSVERATPRTVWIGLRVR
;
A
#
# COMPACT_ATOMS: atom_id res chain seq x y z
N VAL A 1 1.78 -0.82 -2.34
CA VAL A 1 2.40 0.52 -2.34
C VAL A 1 3.89 0.37 -2.51
N THR A 2 4.50 1.21 -3.34
CA THR A 2 5.94 1.28 -3.51
C THR A 2 6.39 2.74 -3.56
N LEU A 3 7.61 2.99 -3.10
CA LEU A 3 8.30 4.27 -3.19
C LEU A 3 9.62 4.07 -3.94
N ARG A 4 10.16 5.12 -4.57
CA ARG A 4 11.46 5.09 -5.23
C ARG A 4 11.63 3.99 -6.28
N ALA A 5 10.57 3.71 -7.04
CA ALA A 5 10.59 2.82 -8.20
C ALA A 5 11.15 1.40 -7.94
N LEU A 6 10.93 0.83 -6.77
CA LEU A 6 11.37 -0.53 -6.43
C LEU A 6 10.54 -1.64 -7.10
N GLY A 7 9.72 -1.31 -8.09
CA GLY A 7 8.89 -2.23 -8.87
C GLY A 7 7.44 -2.30 -8.41
N GLY A 8 6.55 -2.61 -9.34
CA GLY A 8 5.14 -2.87 -9.09
C GLY A 8 4.92 -4.32 -8.65
N ASN A 9 4.30 -4.52 -7.49
CA ASN A 9 3.81 -5.81 -7.02
C ASN A 9 2.50 -5.57 -6.27
N ALA A 10 1.62 -6.55 -6.23
CA ALA A 10 0.40 -6.50 -5.43
C ALA A 10 0.73 -6.30 -3.94
N SER A 11 1.76 -6.99 -3.44
CA SER A 11 2.26 -6.82 -2.08
C SER A 11 2.96 -5.47 -1.90
N SER A 12 2.74 -4.82 -0.75
CA SER A 12 3.38 -3.55 -0.44
C SER A 12 4.86 -3.72 -0.10
N ARG A 13 5.72 -2.87 -0.68
CA ARG A 13 7.13 -2.71 -0.28
C ARG A 13 7.34 -1.50 0.63
N ALA A 14 6.31 -0.70 0.88
CA ALA A 14 6.28 0.31 1.92
C ALA A 14 5.44 -0.20 3.09
N LEU A 15 5.91 0.00 4.30
CA LEU A 15 5.19 -0.37 5.50
C LEU A 15 4.19 0.75 5.85
N LEU A 16 2.90 0.43 5.81
CA LEU A 16 1.85 1.32 6.29
C LEU A 16 1.54 1.00 7.75
N ILE A 17 1.52 2.01 8.60
CA ILE A 17 1.28 1.90 10.03
C ILE A 17 0.16 2.85 10.42
N LEU A 18 -0.77 2.40 11.25
CA LEU A 18 -1.81 3.24 11.83
C LEU A 18 -1.80 3.09 13.35
N ASP A 19 -1.51 4.18 14.07
CA ASP A 19 -1.36 4.20 15.53
C ASP A 19 -0.39 3.13 16.07
N GLY A 20 0.67 2.81 15.31
CA GLY A 20 1.68 1.80 15.64
C GLY A 20 1.37 0.39 15.11
N VAL A 21 0.18 0.13 14.56
CA VAL A 21 -0.22 -1.18 14.03
C VAL A 21 0.09 -1.27 12.53
N PRO A 22 0.87 -2.26 12.05
CA PRO A 22 1.04 -2.53 10.62
C PRO A 22 -0.29 -2.81 9.93
N GLN A 23 -0.47 -2.32 8.70
CA GLN A 23 -1.76 -2.32 8.01
C GLN A 23 -1.76 -3.17 6.72
N SER A 24 -0.75 -3.97 6.48
CA SER A 24 -0.74 -4.91 5.36
C SER A 24 -1.73 -6.05 5.59
N ASP A 25 -2.41 -6.46 4.53
CA ASP A 25 -3.26 -7.65 4.55
C ASP A 25 -2.43 -8.89 4.98
N PRO A 26 -2.88 -9.69 5.96
CA PRO A 26 -2.09 -10.81 6.49
C PRO A 26 -1.78 -11.90 5.46
N PHE A 27 -2.67 -12.16 4.48
CA PHE A 27 -2.45 -13.16 3.44
C PHE A 27 -1.67 -12.60 2.26
N GLY A 28 -2.06 -11.42 1.77
CA GLY A 28 -1.58 -10.91 0.47
C GLY A 28 -0.58 -9.76 0.56
N GLY A 29 -0.43 -9.10 1.71
CA GLY A 29 0.50 -7.99 1.89
C GLY A 29 0.09 -6.69 1.18
N TRP A 30 -1.08 -6.62 0.55
CA TRP A 30 -1.62 -5.38 -0.02
C TRP A 30 -2.24 -4.49 1.04
N ILE A 31 -2.56 -3.26 0.66
CA ILE A 31 -3.22 -2.28 1.52
C ILE A 31 -4.69 -2.13 1.10
N ASN A 32 -5.60 -2.33 2.04
CA ASN A 32 -7.04 -2.14 1.84
C ASN A 32 -7.40 -0.66 2.06
N TRP A 33 -7.21 0.19 1.05
CA TRP A 33 -7.41 1.65 1.14
C TRP A 33 -8.80 2.07 1.64
N PRO A 34 -9.90 1.40 1.29
CA PRO A 34 -11.23 1.73 1.81
C PRO A 34 -11.38 1.59 3.34
N ALA A 35 -10.40 0.99 4.03
CA ALA A 35 -10.37 0.91 5.49
C ALA A 35 -10.03 2.25 6.18
N TYR A 36 -9.57 3.27 5.44
CA TYR A 36 -9.04 4.50 6.03
C TYR A 36 -9.82 5.72 5.55
N ASP A 37 -10.37 6.47 6.50
CA ASP A 37 -10.93 7.80 6.28
C ASP A 37 -9.86 8.86 6.58
N PRO A 38 -9.37 9.61 5.57
CA PRO A 38 -8.37 10.65 5.78
C PRO A 38 -8.83 11.75 6.76
N SER A 39 -10.12 12.01 6.87
CA SER A 39 -10.66 13.02 7.79
C SER A 39 -10.49 12.64 9.27
N SER A 40 -10.38 11.34 9.54
CA SER A 40 -10.13 10.78 10.88
C SER A 40 -8.66 10.84 11.30
N LEU A 41 -7.75 11.22 10.40
CA LEU A 41 -6.31 11.28 10.65
C LEU A 41 -5.89 12.68 11.08
N ALA A 42 -5.00 12.75 12.07
CA ALA A 42 -4.34 13.99 12.49
C ALA A 42 -3.10 14.26 11.63
N GLU A 43 -2.37 13.20 11.28
CA GLU A 43 -1.08 13.30 10.58
C GLU A 43 -0.85 12.08 9.70
N ILE A 44 -0.22 12.32 8.57
CA ILE A 44 0.38 11.28 7.71
C ILE A 44 1.84 11.66 7.50
N SER A 45 2.74 10.85 8.02
CA SER A 45 4.20 11.01 7.87
C SER A 45 4.75 9.97 6.91
N ILE A 46 5.61 10.38 5.98
CA ILE A 46 6.22 9.49 4.99
C ILE A 46 7.74 9.56 5.13
N VAL A 47 8.33 8.47 5.60
CA VAL A 47 9.77 8.28 5.65
C VAL A 47 10.17 7.45 4.44
N ARG A 48 10.92 8.05 3.52
CA ARG A 48 11.44 7.38 2.33
C ARG A 48 12.76 6.67 2.64
N GLY A 49 13.07 5.65 1.86
CA GLY A 49 14.23 4.78 2.12
C GLY A 49 13.93 3.70 3.15
N GLY A 50 14.60 2.57 3.02
CA GLY A 50 14.34 1.38 3.83
C GLY A 50 14.95 1.43 5.23
N GLY A 51 14.80 0.32 5.94
CA GLY A 51 15.51 0.07 7.19
C GLY A 51 14.94 0.78 8.41
N SER A 52 13.61 0.86 8.55
CA SER A 52 13.03 1.30 9.82
C SER A 52 13.36 0.30 10.92
N VAL A 53 14.27 0.68 11.81
CA VAL A 53 14.75 -0.17 12.90
C VAL A 53 13.63 -0.44 13.92
N ALA A 54 12.86 0.59 14.26
CA ALA A 54 11.79 0.48 15.25
C ALA A 54 10.54 -0.25 14.73
N ASN A 55 10.25 -0.17 13.42
CA ASN A 55 9.02 -0.73 12.86
C ASN A 55 9.20 -2.16 12.29
N GLY A 56 10.43 -2.63 12.19
CA GLY A 56 10.77 -3.99 11.77
C GLY A 56 10.58 -4.26 10.28
N PRO A 57 10.39 -5.55 9.91
CA PRO A 57 10.35 -5.96 8.52
C PRO A 57 9.18 -5.37 7.75
N GLY A 58 9.35 -5.24 6.41
CA GLY A 58 8.34 -4.69 5.50
C GLY A 58 8.60 -3.25 5.04
N ALA A 59 9.44 -2.48 5.75
CA ALA A 59 9.82 -1.11 5.39
C ALA A 59 10.94 -1.06 4.33
N LEU A 60 10.78 -1.74 3.19
CA LEU A 60 11.78 -1.74 2.12
C LEU A 60 11.88 -0.39 1.40
N ALA A 61 10.77 0.10 0.91
CA ALA A 61 10.71 1.36 0.18
C ALA A 61 10.58 2.57 1.09
N GLY A 62 10.17 2.35 2.33
CA GLY A 62 9.92 3.36 3.35
C GLY A 62 8.76 2.99 4.26
N THR A 63 8.40 3.92 5.12
CA THR A 63 7.30 3.80 6.08
C THR A 63 6.31 4.95 5.86
N ILE A 64 5.02 4.64 5.88
CA ILE A 64 3.93 5.59 5.91
C ILE A 64 3.24 5.43 7.26
N GLU A 65 3.40 6.41 8.13
CA GLU A 65 2.79 6.42 9.46
C GLU A 65 1.57 7.33 9.47
N MET A 66 0.45 6.80 9.89
CA MET A 66 -0.80 7.50 10.08
C MET A 66 -1.12 7.57 11.56
N THR A 67 -1.41 8.75 12.05
CA THR A 67 -1.87 8.97 13.43
C THR A 67 -3.31 9.44 13.40
N SER A 68 -4.18 8.71 14.08
CA SER A 68 -5.59 9.11 14.18
C SER A 68 -5.78 10.28 15.12
N ARG A 69 -6.82 11.09 14.86
CA ARG A 69 -7.16 12.27 15.68
C ARG A 69 -7.46 11.92 17.14
N ALA A 70 -7.07 12.83 18.01
CA ALA A 70 -7.24 12.74 19.46
C ALA A 70 -7.73 14.10 20.03
N ASP A 71 -8.72 14.70 19.37
CA ASP A 71 -9.33 15.98 19.75
C ASP A 71 -10.86 15.85 19.87
N ALA A 72 -11.45 16.64 20.75
CA ALA A 72 -12.90 16.76 20.86
C ALA A 72 -13.45 17.65 19.72
N GLY A 73 -14.68 17.40 19.31
CA GLY A 73 -15.35 18.16 18.28
C GLY A 73 -16.14 17.29 17.31
N LEU A 74 -16.90 17.94 16.44
CA LEU A 74 -17.73 17.32 15.40
C LEU A 74 -17.26 17.84 14.04
N SER A 75 -17.08 16.95 13.09
CA SER A 75 -16.87 17.32 11.68
C SER A 75 -17.49 16.28 10.77
N GLY A 76 -17.91 16.68 9.59
CA GLY A 76 -18.44 15.74 8.60
C GLY A 76 -18.62 16.42 7.24
N GLU A 77 -18.70 15.60 6.20
CA GLU A 77 -18.94 16.03 4.83
C GLU A 77 -19.81 15.02 4.12
N ILE A 78 -20.68 15.47 3.26
CA ILE A 78 -21.46 14.65 2.35
C ILE A 78 -21.37 15.26 0.96
N ASP A 79 -20.97 14.45 0.00
CA ASP A 79 -20.78 14.82 -1.41
C ASP A 79 -21.66 13.99 -2.32
N GLY A 80 -22.28 14.63 -3.31
CA GLY A 80 -22.88 14.01 -4.48
C GLY A 80 -22.01 14.26 -5.71
N GLY A 81 -21.84 13.27 -6.56
CA GLY A 81 -20.91 13.39 -7.69
C GLY A 81 -21.37 12.74 -8.98
N SER A 82 -20.53 12.85 -10.00
CA SER A 82 -20.72 12.21 -11.32
C SER A 82 -20.99 10.71 -11.16
N ARG A 83 -21.78 10.12 -12.05
CA ARG A 83 -22.10 8.68 -12.07
C ARG A 83 -22.85 8.20 -10.81
N GLN A 84 -23.79 9.04 -10.34
CA GLN A 84 -24.59 8.79 -9.13
C GLN A 84 -23.75 8.49 -7.89
N SER A 85 -22.53 9.05 -7.85
CA SER A 85 -21.65 8.86 -6.71
C SER A 85 -22.18 9.63 -5.48
N ILE A 86 -22.10 8.99 -4.34
CA ILE A 86 -22.31 9.60 -3.02
C ILE A 86 -21.15 9.18 -2.15
N ASP A 87 -20.55 10.15 -1.46
CA ASP A 87 -19.54 9.94 -0.43
C ASP A 87 -19.96 10.70 0.82
N ALA A 88 -19.81 10.10 1.98
CA ALA A 88 -20.11 10.73 3.25
C ALA A 88 -19.12 10.27 4.30
N HIS A 89 -18.56 11.20 5.06
CA HIS A 89 -17.73 10.89 6.20
C HIS A 89 -18.04 11.81 7.39
N GLY A 90 -17.78 11.30 8.58
CA GLY A 90 -18.03 12.07 9.78
C GLY A 90 -17.21 11.59 10.97
N ARG A 91 -16.94 12.50 11.89
CA ARG A 91 -16.21 12.26 13.10
C ARG A 91 -16.83 13.02 14.26
N ILE A 92 -16.90 12.38 15.41
CA ILE A 92 -17.22 13.01 16.70
C ILE A 92 -16.17 12.64 17.74
N GLY A 93 -15.60 13.65 18.42
CA GLY A 93 -14.72 13.50 19.57
C GLY A 93 -15.42 13.99 20.82
N ILE A 94 -15.54 13.14 21.84
CA ILE A 94 -16.25 13.39 23.09
C ILE A 94 -15.27 13.29 24.25
N ALA A 95 -15.11 14.38 25.01
CA ALA A 95 -14.36 14.35 26.25
C ALA A 95 -15.27 13.82 27.38
N VAL A 96 -14.83 12.77 28.07
CA VAL A 96 -15.52 12.16 29.21
C VAL A 96 -14.58 12.21 30.41
N GLY A 97 -14.73 13.22 31.24
CA GLY A 97 -13.78 13.51 32.32
C GLY A 97 -12.39 13.81 31.75
N ARG A 98 -11.41 12.98 32.12
CA ARG A 98 -10.02 13.05 31.58
C ARG A 98 -9.80 12.17 30.36
N SER A 99 -10.78 11.41 29.94
CA SER A 99 -10.72 10.49 28.81
C SER A 99 -11.30 11.14 27.55
N LEU A 100 -10.88 10.65 26.38
CA LEU A 100 -11.38 11.07 25.08
C LEU A 100 -11.85 9.86 24.28
N LEU A 101 -13.06 9.94 23.77
CA LEU A 101 -13.62 8.96 22.83
C LEU A 101 -13.77 9.63 21.45
N ASN A 102 -13.14 9.11 20.44
CA ASN A 102 -13.34 9.49 19.05
C ASN A 102 -14.05 8.37 18.31
N LEU A 103 -15.12 8.72 17.60
CA LEU A 103 -15.84 7.87 16.68
C LEU A 103 -15.76 8.49 15.30
N SER A 104 -15.44 7.71 14.27
CA SER A 104 -15.43 8.16 12.88
C SER A 104 -16.00 7.08 11.96
N GLY A 105 -16.53 7.52 10.83
CA GLY A 105 -17.01 6.61 9.80
C GLY A 105 -17.09 7.29 8.45
N GLN A 106 -16.93 6.49 7.42
CA GLN A 106 -17.05 6.87 6.01
C GLN A 106 -17.89 5.84 5.28
N GLY A 107 -18.67 6.28 4.29
CA GLY A 107 -19.37 5.41 3.35
C GLY A 107 -19.43 6.04 1.98
N GLY A 108 -19.20 5.24 0.94
CA GLY A 108 -19.20 5.69 -0.43
C GLY A 108 -19.86 4.67 -1.38
N ARG A 109 -20.44 5.18 -2.48
CA ARG A 109 -20.94 4.37 -3.58
C ARG A 109 -20.85 5.12 -4.89
N SER A 110 -20.77 4.39 -6.00
CA SER A 110 -20.85 4.93 -7.36
C SER A 110 -21.35 3.85 -8.33
N ASP A 111 -22.03 4.25 -9.39
CA ASP A 111 -22.32 3.36 -10.51
C ASP A 111 -21.08 3.09 -11.39
N GLY A 112 -19.99 3.81 -11.12
CA GLY A 112 -18.71 3.62 -11.80
C GLY A 112 -18.69 4.10 -13.24
N PHE A 113 -17.66 3.71 -13.96
CA PHE A 113 -17.47 3.95 -15.40
C PHE A 113 -16.98 2.67 -16.07
N ILE A 114 -17.05 2.60 -17.40
CA ILE A 114 -16.47 1.47 -18.14
C ILE A 114 -14.95 1.65 -18.19
N PRO A 115 -14.14 0.73 -17.58
CA PRO A 115 -12.69 0.89 -17.53
C PRO A 115 -12.03 0.76 -18.90
N VAL A 116 -12.55 -0.09 -19.78
CA VAL A 116 -12.01 -0.31 -21.13
C VAL A 116 -12.37 0.88 -22.03
N THR A 117 -11.38 1.38 -22.79
CA THR A 117 -11.53 2.53 -23.69
C THR A 117 -12.46 2.23 -24.86
N GLU A 118 -13.08 3.27 -25.44
CA GLU A 118 -14.10 3.15 -26.48
C GLU A 118 -13.65 2.38 -27.72
N ASP A 119 -12.40 2.58 -28.10
CA ASP A 119 -11.76 1.98 -29.28
C ASP A 119 -11.43 0.48 -29.11
N THR A 120 -11.39 0.00 -27.87
CA THR A 120 -10.99 -1.40 -27.58
C THR A 120 -12.06 -2.20 -26.81
N ARG A 121 -13.18 -1.58 -26.40
CA ARG A 121 -14.24 -2.26 -25.65
C ARG A 121 -15.19 -3.04 -26.55
N GLY A 122 -15.86 -4.01 -25.94
CA GLY A 122 -16.93 -4.80 -26.56
C GLY A 122 -18.17 -4.93 -25.65
N PRO A 123 -19.15 -5.74 -26.06
CA PRO A 123 -20.42 -5.91 -25.31
C PRO A 123 -20.28 -6.41 -23.88
N ALA A 124 -19.21 -7.14 -23.56
CA ALA A 124 -18.96 -7.63 -22.20
C ALA A 124 -18.47 -6.54 -21.23
N ASP A 125 -18.04 -5.37 -21.74
CA ASP A 125 -17.52 -4.29 -20.91
C ASP A 125 -18.65 -3.42 -20.38
N GLN A 126 -18.72 -3.30 -19.08
CA GLN A 126 -19.77 -2.63 -18.33
C GLN A 126 -19.17 -1.60 -17.36
N PRO A 127 -19.99 -0.69 -16.81
CA PRO A 127 -19.54 0.13 -15.69
C PRO A 127 -19.03 -0.71 -14.52
N ALA A 128 -18.05 -0.15 -13.79
CA ALA A 128 -17.44 -0.75 -12.61
C ALA A 128 -17.95 -0.10 -11.32
N PRO A 129 -19.16 -0.44 -10.83
CA PRO A 129 -19.70 0.12 -9.61
C PRO A 129 -18.91 -0.33 -8.38
N TYR A 130 -18.99 0.50 -7.32
CA TYR A 130 -18.44 0.16 -6.01
C TYR A 130 -19.36 0.61 -4.87
N ARG A 131 -19.18 -0.05 -3.73
CA ARG A 131 -19.76 0.32 -2.42
C ARG A 131 -18.74 0.02 -1.35
N GLU A 132 -18.50 1.00 -0.49
CA GLU A 132 -17.53 0.86 0.59
C GLU A 132 -18.02 1.58 1.84
N TRP A 133 -17.60 1.08 3.00
CA TRP A 133 -17.74 1.79 4.26
C TRP A 133 -16.63 1.37 5.23
N ASN A 134 -16.28 2.27 6.13
CA ASN A 134 -15.43 1.98 7.27
C ASN A 134 -15.97 2.70 8.52
N GLY A 135 -15.59 2.18 9.66
CA GLY A 135 -15.89 2.79 10.96
C GLY A 135 -14.76 2.52 11.95
N ARG A 136 -14.49 3.50 12.79
CA ARG A 136 -13.44 3.44 13.81
C ARG A 136 -13.90 4.03 15.11
N SER A 137 -13.50 3.40 16.21
CA SER A 137 -13.59 3.92 17.57
C SER A 137 -12.19 3.97 18.17
N ARG A 138 -11.81 5.10 18.75
CA ARG A 138 -10.57 5.28 19.51
C ARG A 138 -10.88 5.86 20.89
N TRP A 139 -10.48 5.16 21.92
CA TRP A 139 -10.59 5.61 23.30
C TRP A 139 -9.20 5.85 23.89
N ILE A 140 -9.02 7.01 24.51
CA ILE A 140 -7.79 7.42 25.18
C ILE A 140 -8.14 7.78 26.61
N ALA A 141 -7.53 7.10 27.59
CA ALA A 141 -7.82 7.29 29.00
C ALA A 141 -6.55 7.34 29.83
N PRO A 142 -6.32 8.35 30.66
CA PRO A 142 -5.31 8.32 31.69
C PRO A 142 -5.71 7.30 32.77
N ILE A 143 -4.88 6.28 32.98
CA ILE A 143 -5.07 5.26 34.02
C ILE A 143 -4.19 5.51 35.25
N GLY A 144 -3.37 6.56 35.19
CA GLY A 144 -2.49 7.03 36.25
C GLY A 144 -1.99 8.44 35.97
N PRO A 145 -1.18 9.02 36.86
CA PRO A 145 -0.65 10.38 36.66
C PRO A 145 0.23 10.51 35.41
N LEU A 146 0.97 9.44 35.07
CA LEU A 146 1.94 9.40 33.98
C LEU A 146 1.68 8.22 33.02
N THR A 147 0.53 7.57 33.10
CA THR A 147 0.20 6.40 32.30
C THR A 147 -1.12 6.59 31.58
N GLU A 148 -1.12 6.31 30.28
CA GLU A 148 -2.26 6.43 29.38
C GLU A 148 -2.54 5.10 28.70
N LEU A 149 -3.83 4.75 28.61
CA LEU A 149 -4.34 3.62 27.84
C LEU A 149 -5.00 4.13 26.57
N GLN A 150 -4.71 3.52 25.44
CA GLN A 150 -5.32 3.76 24.14
C GLN A 150 -5.91 2.47 23.61
N ALA A 151 -7.20 2.45 23.32
CA ALA A 151 -7.87 1.31 22.70
C ALA A 151 -8.46 1.74 21.34
N ASN A 152 -8.26 0.94 20.32
CA ASN A 152 -8.82 1.16 18.98
C ASN A 152 -9.59 -0.08 18.54
N LEU A 153 -10.74 0.17 17.90
CA LEU A 153 -11.53 -0.81 17.17
C LEU A 153 -11.88 -0.22 15.81
N SER A 154 -11.77 -0.99 14.75
CA SER A 154 -12.21 -0.57 13.42
C SER A 154 -12.74 -1.74 12.62
N GLY A 155 -13.61 -1.43 11.65
CA GLY A 155 -14.09 -2.38 10.67
C GLY A 155 -14.36 -1.71 9.35
N PHE A 156 -14.29 -2.48 8.26
CA PHE A 156 -14.58 -1.99 6.92
C PHE A 156 -15.17 -3.06 6.02
N HIS A 157 -15.84 -2.59 5.00
CA HIS A 157 -16.36 -3.36 3.88
C HIS A 157 -16.05 -2.65 2.58
N ASP A 158 -15.56 -3.38 1.60
CA ASP A 158 -15.36 -2.93 0.23
C ASP A 158 -15.93 -3.96 -0.74
N TRP A 159 -16.78 -3.51 -1.64
CA TRP A 159 -17.28 -4.28 -2.76
C TRP A 159 -17.17 -3.46 -4.04
N ARG A 160 -16.57 -4.06 -5.07
CA ARG A 160 -16.41 -3.43 -6.38
C ARG A 160 -16.33 -4.45 -7.50
N THR A 161 -16.72 -4.03 -8.72
CA THR A 161 -16.47 -4.83 -9.93
C THR A 161 -15.30 -4.22 -10.71
N ARG A 162 -14.79 -5.00 -11.67
CA ARG A 162 -13.77 -4.53 -12.61
C ARG A 162 -14.33 -4.23 -13.99
N GLY A 163 -15.67 -4.05 -14.09
CA GLY A 163 -16.34 -3.64 -15.32
C GLY A 163 -16.66 -4.77 -16.28
N GLN A 164 -16.81 -5.99 -15.77
CA GLN A 164 -17.27 -7.18 -16.51
C GLN A 164 -18.03 -8.10 -15.58
N ASP A 165 -18.90 -8.94 -16.12
CA ASP A 165 -19.53 -10.02 -15.35
C ASP A 165 -18.45 -10.93 -14.75
N PHE A 166 -18.72 -11.47 -13.57
CA PHE A 166 -17.84 -12.37 -12.85
C PHE A 166 -16.46 -11.76 -12.46
N THR A 167 -16.37 -10.45 -12.30
CA THR A 167 -15.10 -9.76 -11.91
C THR A 167 -15.25 -8.93 -10.63
N ALA A 168 -16.09 -9.36 -9.70
CA ALA A 168 -16.29 -8.66 -8.44
C ALA A 168 -15.21 -9.00 -7.41
N ASN A 169 -14.84 -7.99 -6.62
CA ASN A 169 -14.06 -8.12 -5.39
C ASN A 169 -14.92 -7.70 -4.20
N ARG A 170 -14.82 -8.44 -3.10
CA ARG A 170 -15.37 -8.07 -1.79
C ARG A 170 -14.32 -8.28 -0.73
N THR A 171 -14.05 -7.28 0.08
CA THR A 171 -13.16 -7.40 1.25
C THR A 171 -13.88 -6.92 2.50
N ASN A 172 -13.83 -7.74 3.53
CA ASN A 172 -14.24 -7.35 4.88
C ASN A 172 -13.03 -7.39 5.79
N GLY A 173 -12.98 -6.50 6.76
CA GLY A 173 -11.92 -6.53 7.76
C GLY A 173 -12.32 -5.88 9.06
N ALA A 174 -11.63 -6.30 10.11
CA ALA A 174 -11.73 -5.73 11.45
C ALA A 174 -10.34 -5.71 12.12
N ASP A 175 -10.08 -4.67 12.90
CA ASP A 175 -8.87 -4.51 13.69
C ASP A 175 -9.22 -4.12 15.13
N ALA A 176 -8.43 -4.64 16.07
CA ALA A 176 -8.44 -4.24 17.46
C ALA A 176 -7.00 -3.99 17.93
N SER A 177 -6.78 -2.95 18.71
CA SER A 177 -5.49 -2.72 19.36
C SER A 177 -5.63 -2.09 20.73
N LEU A 178 -4.68 -2.42 21.58
CA LEU A 178 -4.54 -1.86 22.93
C LEU A 178 -3.11 -1.40 23.12
N ARG A 179 -2.92 -0.13 23.47
CA ARG A 179 -1.60 0.47 23.72
C ARG A 179 -1.58 1.12 25.08
N MET A 180 -0.53 0.84 25.85
CA MET A 180 -0.22 1.54 27.09
C MET A 180 1.02 2.41 26.87
N VAL A 181 0.99 3.63 27.39
CA VAL A 181 2.11 4.58 27.28
C VAL A 181 2.45 5.12 28.64
N GLY A 182 3.68 4.93 29.10
CA GLY A 182 4.23 5.52 30.31
C GLY A 182 5.10 6.74 29.98
N ARG A 183 4.82 7.87 30.68
CA ARG A 183 5.50 9.17 30.45
C ARG A 183 6.33 9.60 31.67
N SER A 184 6.89 8.64 32.42
CA SER A 184 7.82 8.92 33.51
C SER A 184 9.22 9.25 32.98
N ARG A 185 10.21 9.37 33.87
CA ARG A 185 11.62 9.51 33.47
C ARG A 185 12.09 8.38 32.53
N TRP A 186 11.59 7.15 32.74
CA TRP A 186 11.66 6.03 31.84
C TRP A 186 10.38 6.01 31.01
N GLN A 187 10.47 6.50 29.76
CA GLN A 187 9.32 6.44 28.86
C GLN A 187 9.20 5.06 28.25
N TRP A 188 7.99 4.54 28.16
CA TRP A 188 7.76 3.24 27.54
C TRP A 188 6.41 3.17 26.86
N SER A 189 6.30 2.26 25.90
CA SER A 189 5.01 1.88 25.33
C SER A 189 4.93 0.39 25.10
N ALA A 190 3.76 -0.19 25.37
CA ALA A 190 3.42 -1.56 25.06
C ALA A 190 2.18 -1.57 24.19
N LEU A 191 2.21 -2.30 23.07
CA LEU A 191 1.11 -2.41 22.11
C LEU A 191 0.82 -3.89 21.86
N GLY A 192 -0.46 -4.25 21.85
CA GLY A 192 -0.96 -5.52 21.32
C GLY A 192 -2.02 -5.24 20.28
N TYR A 193 -2.10 -6.05 19.23
CA TYR A 193 -3.12 -5.90 18.20
C TYR A 193 -3.56 -7.23 17.61
N TRP A 194 -4.76 -7.21 17.02
CA TRP A 194 -5.35 -8.29 16.24
C TRP A 194 -6.00 -7.71 15.00
N GLN A 195 -5.89 -8.44 13.87
CA GLN A 195 -6.44 -8.10 12.58
C GLN A 195 -7.13 -9.33 11.98
N TRP A 196 -8.26 -9.10 11.34
CA TRP A 196 -8.97 -10.10 10.56
C TRP A 196 -9.32 -9.54 9.19
N ARG A 197 -9.14 -10.35 8.17
CA ARG A 197 -9.54 -10.04 6.79
C ARG A 197 -10.23 -11.25 6.17
N ASN A 198 -11.14 -10.98 5.25
CA ASN A 198 -11.69 -11.98 4.35
C ASN A 198 -11.92 -11.35 2.98
N LEU A 199 -11.18 -11.81 1.98
CA LEU A 199 -11.30 -11.41 0.58
C LEU A 199 -12.09 -12.47 -0.18
N GLN A 200 -13.04 -12.01 -1.01
CA GLN A 200 -13.65 -12.77 -2.09
C GLN A 200 -13.32 -12.09 -3.41
N SER A 201 -12.89 -12.84 -4.43
CA SER A 201 -12.54 -12.27 -5.74
C SER A 201 -12.90 -13.24 -6.85
N SER A 202 -13.62 -12.77 -7.86
CA SER A 202 -13.95 -13.59 -9.04
C SER A 202 -13.22 -13.09 -10.28
N PHE A 203 -12.92 -14.02 -11.19
CA PHE A 203 -12.18 -13.77 -12.41
C PHE A 203 -12.93 -14.33 -13.62
N ALA A 204 -12.94 -13.56 -14.70
CA ALA A 204 -13.52 -13.92 -15.98
C ALA A 204 -12.47 -13.99 -17.09
N ASN A 205 -12.76 -14.82 -18.07
CA ASN A 205 -12.17 -14.73 -19.40
C ASN A 205 -13.15 -14.00 -20.34
N VAL A 206 -12.61 -13.22 -21.28
CA VAL A 206 -13.39 -12.48 -22.24
C VAL A 206 -13.15 -13.06 -23.63
N SER A 207 -14.24 -13.37 -24.34
CA SER A 207 -14.19 -13.95 -25.69
C SER A 207 -13.62 -12.97 -26.72
N PRO A 208 -13.15 -13.44 -27.90
CA PRO A 208 -12.69 -12.55 -28.97
C PRO A 208 -13.72 -11.45 -29.31
N GLY A 209 -13.22 -10.24 -29.58
CA GLY A 209 -14.08 -9.06 -29.77
C GLY A 209 -14.79 -8.59 -28.49
N ARG A 210 -14.41 -9.13 -27.32
CA ARG A 210 -14.99 -8.82 -26.01
C ARG A 210 -16.53 -8.98 -25.99
N ALA A 211 -17.03 -10.02 -26.66
CA ALA A 211 -18.47 -10.22 -26.84
C ALA A 211 -19.13 -10.78 -25.57
N LEU A 212 -18.45 -11.66 -24.84
CA LEU A 212 -18.99 -12.36 -23.68
C LEU A 212 -17.91 -12.57 -22.62
N ALA A 213 -18.25 -12.35 -21.35
CA ALA A 213 -17.44 -12.74 -20.20
C ALA A 213 -17.90 -14.11 -19.66
N THR A 214 -16.94 -14.98 -19.36
CA THR A 214 -17.19 -16.30 -18.76
C THR A 214 -16.35 -16.47 -17.50
N ARG A 215 -16.93 -17.01 -16.43
CA ARG A 215 -16.22 -17.22 -15.16
C ARG A 215 -15.13 -18.27 -15.34
N VAL A 216 -13.93 -17.98 -14.83
CA VAL A 216 -12.78 -18.91 -14.85
C VAL A 216 -12.35 -19.33 -13.46
N SER A 217 -12.46 -18.45 -12.47
CA SER A 217 -12.24 -18.80 -11.07
C SER A 217 -13.03 -17.89 -10.13
N LEU A 218 -13.33 -18.43 -8.96
CA LEU A 218 -13.87 -17.73 -7.81
C LEU A 218 -12.98 -18.05 -6.62
N GLN A 219 -12.24 -17.08 -6.15
CA GLN A 219 -11.63 -17.07 -4.83
C GLN A 219 -12.77 -16.80 -3.84
N ASP A 220 -13.41 -17.88 -3.37
CA ASP A 220 -14.67 -17.80 -2.61
C ASP A 220 -14.47 -17.16 -1.25
N SER A 221 -13.38 -17.48 -0.59
CA SER A 221 -12.98 -16.81 0.65
C SER A 221 -11.47 -16.89 0.86
N VAL A 222 -10.91 -15.83 1.48
CA VAL A 222 -9.52 -15.78 1.95
C VAL A 222 -9.52 -15.28 3.39
N PRO A 223 -9.95 -16.13 4.34
CA PRO A 223 -9.82 -15.77 5.75
C PRO A 223 -8.34 -15.64 6.12
N SER A 224 -7.98 -14.56 6.78
CA SER A 224 -6.63 -14.34 7.26
C SER A 224 -6.61 -13.54 8.55
N HIS A 225 -5.61 -13.79 9.39
CA HIS A 225 -5.43 -13.13 10.67
C HIS A 225 -4.00 -12.61 10.81
N GLY A 226 -3.88 -11.48 11.48
CA GLY A 226 -2.63 -10.91 11.97
C GLY A 226 -2.74 -10.66 13.46
N ILE A 227 -1.76 -11.10 14.23
CA ILE A 227 -1.62 -10.77 15.65
C ILE A 227 -0.20 -10.30 15.90
N GLY A 228 -0.04 -9.32 16.78
CA GLY A 228 1.30 -8.90 17.16
C GLY A 228 1.32 -8.12 18.46
N ALA A 229 2.52 -8.01 19.00
CA ALA A 229 2.82 -7.21 20.17
C ALA A 229 4.17 -6.51 19.99
N SER A 230 4.30 -5.33 20.57
CA SER A 230 5.56 -4.59 20.63
C SER A 230 5.75 -3.90 21.97
N PHE A 231 7.01 -3.75 22.36
CA PHE A 231 7.41 -2.99 23.52
C PHE A 231 8.57 -2.06 23.13
N GLU A 232 8.47 -0.79 23.52
CA GLU A 232 9.51 0.22 23.35
C GLU A 232 9.84 0.86 24.69
N LEU A 233 11.12 1.09 24.94
CA LEU A 233 11.66 1.73 26.13
C LEU A 233 12.61 2.87 25.71
N ARG A 234 12.43 4.04 26.31
CA ARG A 234 13.33 5.19 26.22
C ARG A 234 13.86 5.52 27.62
N PRO A 235 15.05 5.04 27.96
CA PRO A 235 15.70 5.36 29.23
C PRO A 235 16.09 6.84 29.27
N PRO A 236 16.25 7.41 30.45
CA PRO A 236 16.78 8.76 30.59
C PRO A 236 18.23 8.81 30.11
N MET A 237 18.50 9.74 29.21
CA MET A 237 19.83 9.97 28.64
C MET A 237 20.28 11.40 28.94
N PRO A 238 21.59 11.72 28.83
CA PRO A 238 22.08 13.09 28.84
C PRO A 238 21.42 13.96 27.77
N ASP A 239 21.39 15.27 28.00
CA ASP A 239 20.83 16.26 27.07
C ASP A 239 21.45 16.12 25.68
N GLY A 240 20.59 16.18 24.65
CA GLY A 240 20.98 16.01 23.26
C GLY A 240 21.18 14.56 22.82
N THR A 241 20.92 13.58 23.70
CA THR A 241 21.02 12.15 23.39
C THR A 241 19.69 11.45 23.66
N GLU A 242 19.25 10.58 22.76
CA GLU A 242 18.08 9.73 22.91
C GLU A 242 18.45 8.28 22.57
N LEU A 243 18.12 7.35 23.45
CA LEU A 243 18.23 5.90 23.22
C LEU A 243 16.84 5.29 23.18
N ARG A 244 16.56 4.53 22.12
CA ARG A 244 15.34 3.73 21.96
C ARG A 244 15.72 2.27 21.93
N LEU A 245 15.08 1.47 22.77
CA LEU A 245 15.21 0.02 22.81
C LEU A 245 13.84 -0.59 22.59
N GLY A 246 13.75 -1.70 21.90
CA GLY A 246 12.47 -2.35 21.77
C GLY A 246 12.54 -3.75 21.20
N ALA A 247 11.40 -4.42 21.29
CA ALA A 247 11.17 -5.75 20.73
C ALA A 247 9.74 -5.87 20.24
N ASP A 248 9.52 -6.68 19.22
CA ASP A 248 8.18 -7.03 18.73
C ASP A 248 8.12 -8.46 18.22
N ALA A 249 6.90 -8.99 18.18
CA ALA A 249 6.58 -10.26 17.56
C ALA A 249 5.29 -10.13 16.75
N ARG A 250 5.22 -10.77 15.59
CA ARG A 250 4.08 -10.78 14.68
C ARG A 250 3.86 -12.18 14.14
N ARG A 251 2.60 -12.58 14.07
CA ARG A 251 2.16 -13.78 13.36
C ARG A 251 1.11 -13.39 12.34
N THR A 252 1.20 -13.98 11.15
CA THR A 252 0.11 -13.96 10.18
C THR A 252 -0.22 -15.38 9.75
N ASP A 253 -1.50 -15.69 9.60
CA ASP A 253 -2.00 -16.91 9.01
C ASP A 253 -3.11 -16.61 8.02
N GLY A 254 -3.31 -17.49 7.06
CA GLY A 254 -4.37 -17.34 6.08
C GLY A 254 -4.41 -18.44 5.04
N GLU A 255 -5.58 -18.60 4.45
CA GLU A 255 -5.87 -19.64 3.46
C GLU A 255 -6.78 -19.10 2.36
N SER A 256 -6.40 -19.31 1.11
CA SER A 256 -7.25 -19.05 -0.05
C SER A 256 -8.05 -20.30 -0.40
N ARG A 257 -9.37 -20.18 -0.50
CA ARG A 257 -10.28 -21.21 -0.97
C ARG A 257 -10.84 -20.81 -2.32
N GLU A 258 -10.59 -21.63 -3.34
CA GLU A 258 -10.93 -21.32 -4.73
C GLU A 258 -11.77 -22.40 -5.39
N LEU A 259 -12.75 -21.97 -6.19
CA LEU A 259 -13.49 -22.77 -7.15
C LEU A 259 -13.02 -22.36 -8.55
N PHE A 260 -12.62 -23.33 -9.38
CA PHE A 260 -12.05 -23.03 -10.69
C PHE A 260 -12.30 -24.14 -11.72
N SER A 261 -11.81 -23.94 -12.98
CA SER A 261 -12.08 -24.85 -14.11
C SER A 261 -13.59 -25.00 -14.37
N TYR A 262 -14.21 -23.89 -14.77
CA TYR A 262 -15.66 -23.85 -15.04
C TYR A 262 -16.01 -24.55 -16.36
N VAL A 263 -17.00 -25.43 -16.32
CA VAL A 263 -17.61 -26.10 -17.49
C VAL A 263 -19.12 -25.89 -17.43
N ALA A 264 -19.71 -25.39 -18.50
CA ALA A 264 -21.13 -25.03 -18.56
C ALA A 264 -21.62 -24.14 -17.38
N GLY A 265 -20.74 -23.24 -16.88
CA GLY A 265 -21.08 -22.33 -15.79
C GLY A 265 -20.83 -22.89 -14.38
N GLU A 266 -20.52 -24.16 -14.23
CA GLU A 266 -20.26 -24.82 -12.94
C GLU A 266 -18.79 -25.10 -12.73
N PRO A 267 -18.26 -24.89 -11.52
CA PRO A 267 -16.88 -25.21 -11.19
C PRO A 267 -16.68 -26.72 -11.12
N THR A 268 -15.57 -27.22 -11.62
CA THR A 268 -15.22 -28.63 -11.58
C THR A 268 -14.13 -28.98 -10.59
N ARG A 269 -13.41 -27.98 -10.09
CA ARG A 269 -12.28 -28.14 -9.16
C ARG A 269 -12.34 -27.16 -8.00
N GLY A 270 -11.91 -27.64 -6.84
CA GLY A 270 -11.67 -26.86 -5.64
C GLY A 270 -10.17 -26.85 -5.29
N ARG A 271 -9.71 -25.74 -4.76
CA ARG A 271 -8.32 -25.54 -4.30
C ARG A 271 -8.33 -24.84 -2.96
N GLU A 272 -7.42 -25.27 -2.09
CA GLU A 272 -7.08 -24.62 -0.83
C GLU A 272 -5.56 -24.41 -0.79
N ALA A 273 -5.10 -23.20 -0.44
CA ALA A 273 -3.67 -22.89 -0.37
C ALA A 273 -3.42 -21.85 0.71
N GLY A 274 -2.48 -22.12 1.61
CA GLY A 274 -2.21 -21.24 2.72
C GLY A 274 -1.02 -21.66 3.58
N GLY A 275 -0.92 -21.04 4.75
CA GLY A 275 0.15 -21.26 5.70
C GLY A 275 0.20 -20.20 6.78
N GLU A 276 1.30 -20.12 7.48
CA GLU A 276 1.57 -19.11 8.50
C GLU A 276 2.99 -18.55 8.44
N THR A 277 3.16 -17.32 8.91
CA THR A 277 4.48 -16.70 9.09
C THR A 277 4.60 -16.11 10.49
N TRP A 278 5.82 -16.16 11.03
CA TRP A 278 6.22 -15.48 12.25
C TRP A 278 7.42 -14.57 11.99
N THR A 279 7.44 -13.45 12.66
CA THR A 279 8.61 -12.57 12.77
C THR A 279 8.71 -12.06 14.20
N GLU A 280 9.88 -12.14 14.77
CA GLU A 280 10.17 -11.60 16.09
C GLU A 280 11.53 -10.92 16.06
N GLY A 281 11.68 -9.77 16.71
CA GLY A 281 12.94 -9.06 16.67
C GLY A 281 13.13 -8.07 17.80
N ALA A 282 14.38 -7.68 17.98
CA ALA A 282 14.77 -6.67 18.95
C ALA A 282 15.69 -5.63 18.31
N PHE A 283 15.58 -4.39 18.77
CA PHE A 283 16.32 -3.27 18.22
C PHE A 283 16.87 -2.32 19.29
N ALA A 284 17.90 -1.58 18.88
CA ALA A 284 18.42 -0.40 19.58
C ALA A 284 18.68 0.71 18.57
N GLU A 285 18.29 1.94 18.89
CA GLU A 285 18.54 3.14 18.10
C GLU A 285 19.01 4.25 19.01
N LEU A 286 20.14 4.88 18.66
CA LEU A 286 20.75 6.00 19.37
C LEU A 286 20.73 7.22 18.47
N SER A 287 20.24 8.34 18.99
CA SER A 287 20.37 9.67 18.37
C SER A 287 21.15 10.59 19.29
N ALA A 288 22.13 11.30 18.76
CA ALA A 288 22.97 12.20 19.53
C ALA A 288 23.22 13.51 18.79
N PHE A 289 23.13 14.63 19.49
CA PHE A 289 23.49 15.96 19.00
C PHE A 289 24.91 16.30 19.46
N VAL A 290 25.85 16.30 18.51
CA VAL A 290 27.30 16.51 18.78
C VAL A 290 27.83 17.57 17.86
N GLY A 291 28.41 18.65 18.41
CA GLY A 291 29.06 19.70 17.63
C GLY A 291 28.13 20.40 16.62
N GLY A 292 26.84 20.52 16.92
CA GLY A 292 25.87 21.14 16.01
C GLY A 292 25.25 20.16 14.98
N VAL A 293 25.65 18.88 14.99
CA VAL A 293 25.19 17.85 14.05
C VAL A 293 24.37 16.80 14.82
N THR A 294 23.24 16.38 14.27
CA THR A 294 22.50 15.22 14.78
C THR A 294 22.97 13.96 14.05
N LEU A 295 23.42 12.98 14.81
CA LEU A 295 23.79 11.65 14.34
C LEU A 295 22.76 10.65 14.87
N THR A 296 22.28 9.77 14.00
CA THR A 296 21.37 8.67 14.39
C THR A 296 21.95 7.37 13.87
N GLY A 297 21.98 6.35 14.72
CA GLY A 297 22.40 5.00 14.35
C GLY A 297 21.55 3.96 15.06
N GLY A 298 21.12 2.95 14.34
CA GLY A 298 20.33 1.88 14.91
C GLY A 298 20.54 0.56 14.19
N GLY A 299 20.34 -0.52 14.94
CA GLY A 299 20.39 -1.87 14.47
C GLY A 299 19.28 -2.74 15.07
N ARG A 300 18.89 -3.74 14.31
CA ARG A 300 17.87 -4.70 14.68
C ARG A 300 18.24 -6.08 14.15
N ILE A 301 17.88 -7.12 14.87
CA ILE A 301 17.93 -8.49 14.39
C ILE A 301 16.55 -9.10 14.50
N ASP A 302 16.13 -9.78 13.44
CA ASP A 302 14.84 -10.48 13.36
C ASP A 302 15.07 -11.96 13.09
N HIS A 303 14.34 -12.80 13.81
CA HIS A 303 14.08 -14.19 13.44
C HIS A 303 12.77 -14.24 12.65
N TRP A 304 12.74 -15.02 11.57
CA TRP A 304 11.54 -15.24 10.76
C TRP A 304 11.33 -16.72 10.54
N SER A 305 10.07 -17.14 10.43
CA SER A 305 9.72 -18.49 10.00
C SER A 305 8.48 -18.51 9.13
N VAL A 306 8.40 -19.54 8.28
CA VAL A 306 7.26 -19.93 7.47
C VAL A 306 6.93 -21.37 7.83
N ALA A 307 5.69 -21.65 8.15
CA ALA A 307 5.24 -22.98 8.56
C ALA A 307 3.85 -23.30 8.01
N ASN A 308 3.47 -24.58 8.10
CA ASN A 308 2.14 -25.08 7.71
C ASN A 308 1.74 -24.71 6.27
N GLY A 309 2.73 -24.52 5.39
CA GLY A 309 2.49 -24.26 3.97
C GLY A 309 1.85 -25.45 3.28
N HIS A 310 0.74 -25.23 2.55
CA HIS A 310 0.05 -26.30 1.86
C HIS A 310 -0.63 -25.84 0.57
N LEU A 311 -0.86 -26.81 -0.33
CA LEU A 311 -1.66 -26.66 -1.55
C LEU A 311 -2.45 -27.95 -1.78
N PHE A 312 -3.76 -27.88 -1.62
CA PHE A 312 -4.69 -28.99 -1.83
C PHE A 312 -5.61 -28.70 -3.01
N GLU A 313 -5.74 -29.67 -3.94
CA GLU A 313 -6.68 -29.60 -5.08
C GLU A 313 -7.47 -30.90 -5.22
N ARG A 314 -8.78 -30.77 -5.56
CA ARG A 314 -9.66 -31.92 -5.78
C ARG A 314 -10.65 -31.65 -6.89
N PHE A 315 -11.17 -32.72 -7.50
CA PHE A 315 -12.38 -32.67 -8.29
C PHE A 315 -13.59 -32.48 -7.37
N LEU A 316 -14.56 -31.67 -7.81
CA LEU A 316 -15.79 -31.45 -7.04
C LEU A 316 -16.83 -32.53 -7.22
N ALA A 317 -16.81 -33.26 -8.36
CA ALA A 317 -17.79 -34.26 -8.70
C ALA A 317 -17.73 -35.52 -7.81
N ASP A 318 -16.54 -35.97 -7.49
CA ASP A 318 -16.30 -37.22 -6.74
C ASP A 318 -15.35 -37.07 -5.57
N GLY A 319 -14.80 -35.85 -5.38
CA GLY A 319 -13.82 -35.55 -4.33
C GLY A 319 -12.41 -36.10 -4.59
N ALA A 320 -12.15 -36.70 -5.77
CA ALA A 320 -10.85 -37.26 -6.08
C ALA A 320 -9.75 -36.20 -5.97
N VAL A 321 -8.70 -36.54 -5.23
CA VAL A 321 -7.57 -35.65 -4.97
C VAL A 321 -6.67 -35.53 -6.20
N ILE A 322 -6.41 -34.31 -6.63
CA ILE A 322 -5.51 -33.99 -7.76
C ILE A 322 -4.13 -33.68 -7.22
N ARG A 323 -4.07 -33.00 -6.06
CA ARG A 323 -2.85 -32.50 -5.44
C ARG A 323 -3.05 -32.42 -3.92
N ASP A 324 -2.06 -32.86 -3.17
CA ASP A 324 -1.97 -32.73 -1.71
C ASP A 324 -0.51 -32.48 -1.34
N GLU A 325 -0.13 -31.21 -1.32
CA GLU A 325 1.25 -30.80 -1.09
C GLU A 325 1.36 -30.10 0.25
N HIS A 326 2.30 -30.57 1.07
CA HIS A 326 2.71 -29.94 2.32
C HIS A 326 4.16 -29.49 2.20
N TYR A 327 4.40 -28.21 2.42
CA TYR A 327 5.73 -27.62 2.26
C TYR A 327 6.48 -27.61 3.58
N PRO A 328 7.80 -27.93 3.58
CA PRO A 328 8.63 -27.89 4.77
C PRO A 328 8.63 -26.50 5.41
N SER A 329 8.70 -26.46 6.74
CA SER A 329 8.92 -25.23 7.47
C SER A 329 10.32 -24.68 7.17
N ARG A 330 10.43 -23.36 7.06
CA ARG A 330 11.67 -22.63 6.81
C ARG A 330 11.80 -21.51 7.82
N ASP A 331 13.02 -21.22 8.25
CA ASP A 331 13.31 -20.12 9.17
C ASP A 331 14.68 -19.49 8.88
N GLY A 332 14.95 -18.38 9.54
CA GLY A 332 16.25 -17.72 9.44
C GLY A 332 16.31 -16.38 10.16
N TRP A 333 17.49 -15.79 10.12
CA TRP A 333 17.76 -14.50 10.74
C TRP A 333 18.03 -13.42 9.69
N ARG A 334 17.54 -12.20 9.94
CA ARG A 334 17.77 -11.04 9.07
C ARG A 334 18.07 -9.80 9.88
N PRO A 335 19.16 -9.08 9.56
CA PRO A 335 19.46 -7.80 10.17
C PRO A 335 18.72 -6.66 9.46
N THR A 336 18.39 -5.61 10.22
CA THR A 336 18.01 -4.28 9.76
C THR A 336 18.95 -3.27 10.39
N ALA A 337 19.37 -2.25 9.65
CA ALA A 337 20.22 -1.19 10.17
C ALA A 337 19.92 0.14 9.47
N ARG A 338 20.10 1.23 10.19
CA ARG A 338 20.05 2.59 9.65
C ARG A 338 21.06 3.47 10.36
N ALA A 339 21.74 4.30 9.57
CA ALA A 339 22.56 5.40 10.06
C ALA A 339 22.15 6.68 9.35
N GLY A 340 22.12 7.80 10.06
CA GLY A 340 21.70 9.09 9.52
C GLY A 340 22.52 10.24 10.11
N LEU A 341 22.61 11.30 9.33
CA LEU A 341 23.27 12.55 9.71
C LEU A 341 22.38 13.72 9.27
N LEU A 342 22.22 14.70 10.17
CA LEU A 342 21.63 16.02 9.88
C LEU A 342 22.56 17.10 10.38
N ALA A 343 23.09 17.92 9.46
CA ALA A 343 24.04 18.99 9.73
C ALA A 343 23.46 20.35 9.32
N PRO A 344 23.01 21.18 10.26
CA PRO A 344 22.69 22.59 10.00
C PRO A 344 23.94 23.36 9.58
N LEU A 345 23.88 24.06 8.42
CA LEU A 345 24.99 24.86 7.89
C LEU A 345 24.83 26.37 8.17
N GLY A 346 23.71 26.73 8.80
CA GLY A 346 23.37 28.15 9.02
C GLY A 346 22.59 28.75 7.84
N SER A 347 22.08 29.98 8.05
CA SER A 347 21.29 30.72 7.05
C SER A 347 20.08 29.97 6.46
N GLY A 348 19.57 28.98 7.19
CA GLY A 348 18.45 28.14 6.76
C GLY A 348 18.84 26.91 5.95
N PHE A 349 20.12 26.68 5.67
CA PHE A 349 20.59 25.47 4.99
C PHE A 349 20.92 24.35 5.97
N SER A 350 20.61 23.12 5.56
CA SER A 350 21.05 21.90 6.23
C SER A 350 21.39 20.81 5.20
N LEU A 351 22.31 19.92 5.58
CA LEU A 351 22.61 18.69 4.84
C LEU A 351 22.07 17.51 5.63
N ARG A 352 21.56 16.51 4.90
CA ARG A 352 21.16 15.24 5.47
C ARG A 352 21.70 14.08 4.64
N SER A 353 22.02 12.99 5.31
CA SER A 353 22.35 11.73 4.65
C SER A 353 21.85 10.55 5.46
N ALA A 354 21.60 9.43 4.80
CA ALA A 354 21.31 8.18 5.47
C ALA A 354 21.84 7.00 4.64
N ALA A 355 22.18 5.93 5.34
CA ALA A 355 22.43 4.61 4.77
C ALA A 355 21.56 3.60 5.51
N TYR A 356 21.04 2.59 4.82
CA TYR A 356 20.08 1.66 5.41
C TYR A 356 20.13 0.27 4.78
N LEU A 357 19.80 -0.69 5.61
CA LEU A 357 19.58 -2.09 5.30
C LEU A 357 18.19 -2.47 5.83
N GLY A 358 17.37 -3.11 5.00
CA GLY A 358 16.04 -3.59 5.38
C GLY A 358 15.69 -4.88 4.66
N TRP A 359 14.60 -5.53 5.08
CA TRP A 359 14.14 -6.76 4.48
C TRP A 359 12.60 -6.89 4.55
N ARG A 360 12.04 -7.78 3.73
CA ARG A 360 10.62 -8.12 3.70
C ARG A 360 10.44 -9.62 3.52
N MET A 361 9.53 -10.19 4.28
CA MET A 361 9.08 -11.56 4.11
C MET A 361 8.24 -11.70 2.82
N PRO A 362 8.33 -12.80 2.06
CA PRO A 362 7.33 -13.17 1.08
C PRO A 362 5.97 -13.35 1.77
N THR A 363 4.89 -12.96 1.11
CA THR A 363 3.52 -13.13 1.62
C THR A 363 3.03 -14.56 1.40
N LEU A 364 2.02 -15.00 2.16
CA LEU A 364 1.39 -16.31 1.96
C LEU A 364 0.83 -16.48 0.54
N ASN A 365 0.27 -15.40 -0.03
CA ASN A 365 -0.16 -15.37 -1.42
C ASN A 365 0.99 -15.57 -2.42
N GLU A 366 2.18 -15.01 -2.15
CA GLU A 366 3.35 -15.18 -3.02
C GLU A 366 3.92 -16.60 -2.92
N LEU A 367 3.94 -17.18 -1.73
CA LEU A 367 4.49 -18.50 -1.44
C LEU A 367 3.60 -19.63 -1.96
N PHE A 368 2.30 -19.60 -1.67
CA PHE A 368 1.50 -20.82 -1.74
C PHE A 368 0.36 -20.77 -2.75
N ARG A 369 -0.09 -19.59 -3.20
CA ARG A 369 -1.25 -19.49 -4.06
C ARG A 369 -0.89 -19.37 -5.55
N PRO A 370 -1.14 -20.40 -6.40
CA PRO A 370 -1.18 -20.23 -7.85
C PRO A 370 -2.47 -19.50 -8.23
N PHE A 371 -2.45 -18.68 -9.30
CA PHE A 371 -3.66 -18.00 -9.74
C PHE A 371 -3.75 -17.88 -11.26
N ARG A 372 -4.96 -17.60 -11.76
CA ARG A 372 -5.26 -17.33 -13.16
C ARG A 372 -5.98 -15.99 -13.30
N ALA A 373 -5.59 -15.23 -14.31
CA ALA A 373 -6.27 -14.01 -14.72
C ALA A 373 -6.41 -14.04 -16.24
N GLY A 374 -7.65 -14.18 -16.74
CA GLY A 374 -7.88 -14.41 -18.16
C GLY A 374 -7.20 -15.71 -18.65
N LEU A 375 -6.41 -15.58 -19.72
CA LEU A 375 -5.65 -16.70 -20.29
C LEU A 375 -4.32 -16.97 -19.53
N ASP A 376 -3.86 -16.00 -18.75
CA ASP A 376 -2.58 -16.07 -18.03
C ASP A 376 -2.68 -16.93 -16.77
N ALA A 377 -1.63 -17.66 -16.46
CA ALA A 377 -1.50 -18.47 -15.25
C ALA A 377 -0.17 -18.19 -14.55
N THR A 378 -0.21 -18.00 -13.23
CA THR A 378 0.96 -17.78 -12.40
C THR A 378 1.09 -18.87 -11.36
N ALA A 379 2.20 -19.60 -11.36
CA ALA A 379 2.52 -20.57 -10.32
C ALA A 379 2.99 -19.88 -9.04
N ALA A 380 2.64 -20.46 -7.91
CA ALA A 380 3.23 -20.13 -6.62
C ALA A 380 4.69 -20.63 -6.54
N ASN A 381 5.43 -20.16 -5.54
CA ASN A 381 6.76 -20.64 -5.25
C ASN A 381 7.00 -20.67 -3.73
N PRO A 382 6.94 -21.85 -3.09
CA PRO A 382 7.17 -21.99 -1.65
C PRO A 382 8.61 -21.71 -1.23
N ASP A 383 9.54 -21.72 -2.19
CA ASP A 383 10.99 -21.55 -1.96
C ASP A 383 11.46 -20.09 -2.05
N LEU A 384 10.54 -19.13 -2.16
CA LEU A 384 10.91 -17.71 -2.21
C LEU A 384 11.68 -17.26 -0.97
N ASP A 385 12.82 -16.63 -1.18
CA ASP A 385 13.61 -15.99 -0.14
C ASP A 385 13.09 -14.58 0.22
N PRO A 386 13.33 -14.11 1.46
CA PRO A 386 13.03 -12.73 1.83
C PRO A 386 13.80 -11.71 1.00
N GLU A 387 13.09 -10.69 0.52
CA GLU A 387 13.69 -9.55 -0.18
C GLU A 387 14.57 -8.72 0.75
N ARG A 388 15.71 -8.22 0.26
CA ARG A 388 16.68 -7.40 1.03
C ARG A 388 17.02 -6.12 0.30
N LEU A 389 16.90 -4.99 0.97
CA LEU A 389 17.26 -3.67 0.45
C LEU A 389 18.53 -3.15 1.11
N ILE A 390 19.46 -2.68 0.29
CA ILE A 390 20.60 -1.86 0.72
C ILE A 390 20.49 -0.53 -0.03
N GLY A 391 20.56 0.59 0.70
CA GLY A 391 20.45 1.90 0.09
C GLY A 391 21.18 2.98 0.84
N ALA A 392 21.40 4.07 0.12
CA ALA A 392 21.97 5.30 0.67
C ALA A 392 21.34 6.53 0.00
N GLU A 393 21.30 7.61 0.72
CA GLU A 393 20.80 8.90 0.25
C GLU A 393 21.62 10.06 0.83
N ALA A 394 21.68 11.16 0.08
CA ALA A 394 22.19 12.42 0.55
C ALA A 394 21.39 13.56 -0.06
N GLY A 395 21.18 14.62 0.72
CA GLY A 395 20.36 15.74 0.27
C GLY A 395 20.68 17.03 1.00
N ALA A 396 20.21 18.12 0.41
CA ALA A 396 20.26 19.46 0.98
C ALA A 396 18.83 19.97 1.18
N GLU A 397 18.64 20.70 2.26
CA GLU A 397 17.40 21.39 2.60
C GLU A 397 17.68 22.86 2.85
N TYR A 398 16.74 23.70 2.42
CA TYR A 398 16.71 25.13 2.73
C TYR A 398 15.35 25.47 3.35
N ALA A 399 15.37 26.04 4.54
CA ALA A 399 14.16 26.48 5.24
C ALA A 399 14.40 27.87 5.83
N ARG A 400 13.74 28.89 5.27
CA ARG A 400 13.79 30.26 5.78
C ARG A 400 12.50 31.00 5.49
N GLY A 401 11.90 31.55 6.53
CA GLY A 401 10.63 32.29 6.41
C GLY A 401 9.52 31.40 5.85
N SER A 402 8.96 31.82 4.74
CA SER A 402 7.85 31.13 4.06
C SER A 402 8.29 30.06 3.05
N VAL A 403 9.59 29.84 2.86
CA VAL A 403 10.13 28.94 1.81
C VAL A 403 10.79 27.72 2.44
N ARG A 404 10.46 26.55 1.92
CA ARG A 404 11.17 25.28 2.16
C ARG A 404 11.48 24.61 0.84
N LEU A 405 12.73 24.22 0.66
CA LEU A 405 13.21 23.50 -0.52
C LEU A 405 13.95 22.26 -0.06
N SER A 406 13.82 21.15 -0.77
CA SER A 406 14.68 20.00 -0.55
C SER A 406 15.04 19.31 -1.86
N VAL A 407 16.27 18.79 -1.93
CA VAL A 407 16.74 17.93 -3.01
C VAL A 407 17.45 16.75 -2.38
N THR A 408 17.15 15.53 -2.83
CA THR A 408 17.75 14.29 -2.33
C THR A 408 18.13 13.40 -3.50
N GLY A 409 19.40 13.04 -3.60
CA GLY A 409 19.87 11.94 -4.45
C GLY A 409 19.86 10.64 -3.66
N PHE A 410 19.51 9.54 -4.30
CA PHE A 410 19.48 8.22 -3.65
C PHE A 410 19.92 7.09 -4.59
N THR A 411 20.39 6.01 -3.98
CA THR A 411 20.67 4.74 -4.64
C THR A 411 20.16 3.58 -3.80
N ASN A 412 19.52 2.61 -4.45
CA ASN A 412 18.94 1.43 -3.82
C ASN A 412 19.29 0.18 -4.62
N ARG A 413 19.56 -0.92 -3.92
CA ARG A 413 19.68 -2.26 -4.49
C ARG A 413 18.78 -3.21 -3.72
N LEU A 414 17.67 -3.60 -4.32
CA LEU A 414 16.76 -4.61 -3.81
C LEU A 414 17.23 -5.97 -4.32
N LYS A 415 17.82 -6.79 -3.46
CA LYS A 415 18.26 -8.15 -3.74
C LYS A 415 17.13 -9.13 -3.50
N GLU A 416 17.18 -10.28 -4.18
CA GLU A 416 16.16 -11.34 -4.10
C GLU A 416 14.75 -10.77 -4.35
N ALA A 417 14.64 -9.80 -5.29
CA ALA A 417 13.37 -9.14 -5.57
C ALA A 417 12.36 -10.14 -6.15
N ILE A 418 11.18 -10.23 -5.53
CA ILE A 418 10.12 -11.13 -5.99
C ILE A 418 9.42 -10.49 -7.20
N ALA A 419 9.44 -11.21 -8.32
CA ALA A 419 8.81 -10.81 -9.58
C ALA A 419 7.98 -11.96 -10.17
N ASN A 420 6.97 -11.62 -10.97
CA ASN A 420 6.25 -12.59 -11.80
C ASN A 420 7.04 -12.77 -13.09
N VAL A 421 7.83 -13.84 -13.19
CA VAL A 421 8.72 -14.10 -14.33
C VAL A 421 7.96 -14.89 -15.40
N SER A 422 7.86 -14.35 -16.62
CA SER A 422 7.22 -15.01 -17.76
C SER A 422 8.12 -16.14 -18.28
N LEU A 423 7.70 -17.40 -18.12
CA LEU A 423 8.50 -18.59 -18.41
C LEU A 423 8.03 -19.36 -19.66
N GLY A 424 6.83 -19.07 -20.16
CA GLY A 424 6.32 -19.75 -21.34
C GLY A 424 5.01 -19.14 -21.83
N VAL A 425 4.60 -19.56 -23.02
CA VAL A 425 3.34 -19.16 -23.66
C VAL A 425 2.56 -20.39 -24.10
N GLY A 426 1.24 -20.35 -23.94
CA GLY A 426 0.38 -21.44 -24.39
C GLY A 426 0.25 -21.51 -25.94
N PRO A 427 -0.29 -22.62 -26.51
CA PRO A 427 -1.00 -23.69 -25.80
C PRO A 427 -0.04 -24.79 -25.29
N GLU A 428 0.08 -24.95 -23.98
CA GLU A 428 0.94 -25.95 -23.34
C GLU A 428 0.50 -26.25 -21.89
N VAL A 429 0.91 -27.41 -21.36
CA VAL A 429 0.70 -27.78 -19.95
C VAL A 429 1.94 -27.44 -19.14
N PHE A 430 1.81 -26.53 -18.18
CA PHE A 430 2.90 -26.08 -17.32
C PHE A 430 2.79 -26.61 -15.89
N PRO A 431 3.93 -26.85 -15.23
CA PRO A 431 3.98 -27.25 -13.83
C PRO A 431 3.25 -26.25 -12.92
N GLY A 432 2.59 -26.75 -11.91
CA GLY A 432 1.94 -25.92 -10.87
C GLY A 432 0.64 -25.22 -11.31
N VAL A 433 0.36 -25.10 -12.61
CA VAL A 433 -0.85 -24.40 -13.11
C VAL A 433 -1.68 -25.21 -14.12
N GLY A 434 -1.11 -26.27 -14.73
CA GLY A 434 -1.80 -27.08 -15.75
C GLY A 434 -1.83 -26.38 -17.12
N PHE A 435 -2.85 -26.65 -17.94
CA PHE A 435 -2.96 -26.16 -19.31
C PHE A 435 -3.14 -24.64 -19.37
N VAL A 436 -2.31 -23.98 -20.16
CA VAL A 436 -2.40 -22.55 -20.54
C VAL A 436 -2.80 -22.51 -22.02
N ALA A 437 -3.89 -21.81 -22.34
CA ALA A 437 -4.41 -21.74 -23.69
C ALA A 437 -3.54 -20.88 -24.61
N ALA A 438 -3.77 -20.97 -25.94
CA ALA A 438 -3.11 -20.10 -26.91
C ALA A 438 -3.36 -18.62 -26.59
N GLY A 439 -2.28 -17.79 -26.64
CA GLY A 439 -2.30 -16.38 -26.26
C GLY A 439 -2.16 -16.11 -24.76
N GLY A 440 -2.20 -17.15 -23.92
CA GLY A 440 -1.91 -17.03 -22.49
C GLY A 440 -0.43 -17.16 -22.18
N THR A 441 0.00 -16.55 -21.08
CA THR A 441 1.37 -16.59 -20.56
C THR A 441 1.44 -17.42 -19.29
N PHE A 442 2.40 -18.34 -19.23
CA PHE A 442 2.79 -18.99 -17.99
C PHE A 442 3.84 -18.16 -17.27
N ARG A 443 3.57 -17.85 -16.01
CA ARG A 443 4.48 -17.14 -15.11
C ARG A 443 4.72 -17.94 -13.83
N GLN A 444 5.82 -17.67 -13.19
CA GLN A 444 6.10 -18.11 -11.83
C GLN A 444 6.66 -16.95 -11.01
N ARG A 445 6.32 -16.90 -9.74
CA ARG A 445 6.98 -15.97 -8.81
C ARG A 445 8.39 -16.48 -8.54
N GLN A 446 9.39 -15.63 -8.78
CA GLN A 446 10.79 -15.96 -8.58
C GLN A 446 11.51 -14.80 -7.92
N ASN A 447 12.55 -15.10 -7.15
CA ASN A 447 13.53 -14.11 -6.74
C ASN A 447 14.45 -13.81 -7.92
N VAL A 448 14.45 -12.57 -8.41
CA VAL A 448 15.48 -12.09 -9.36
C VAL A 448 16.67 -11.54 -8.57
N ASP A 449 17.87 -11.53 -9.18
CA ASP A 449 19.11 -11.20 -8.46
C ASP A 449 19.06 -9.83 -7.79
N ALA A 450 18.57 -8.80 -8.51
CA ALA A 450 18.31 -7.49 -7.92
C ALA A 450 17.43 -6.59 -8.80
N VAL A 451 16.84 -5.56 -8.16
CA VAL A 451 16.40 -4.32 -8.81
C VAL A 451 17.33 -3.20 -8.33
N GLN A 452 18.05 -2.58 -9.27
CA GLN A 452 18.91 -1.42 -9.00
C GLN A 452 18.17 -0.14 -9.34
N VAL A 453 18.15 0.82 -8.42
CA VAL A 453 17.46 2.09 -8.61
C VAL A 453 18.36 3.24 -8.16
N HIS A 454 18.47 4.28 -8.98
CA HIS A 454 19.01 5.58 -8.59
C HIS A 454 18.08 6.67 -9.02
N GLY A 455 18.08 7.77 -8.26
CA GLY A 455 17.18 8.85 -8.59
C GLY A 455 17.46 10.11 -7.80
N ILE A 456 16.71 11.13 -8.20
CA ILE A 456 16.68 12.43 -7.52
C ILE A 456 15.23 12.76 -7.21
N GLU A 457 15.00 13.20 -5.98
CA GLU A 457 13.72 13.74 -5.51
C GLU A 457 13.93 15.21 -5.14
N ALA A 458 12.99 16.07 -5.55
CA ALA A 458 12.97 17.48 -5.17
C ALA A 458 11.59 17.86 -4.64
N SER A 459 11.55 18.74 -3.65
CA SER A 459 10.31 19.37 -3.18
C SER A 459 10.51 20.84 -2.91
N ALA A 460 9.44 21.62 -3.10
CA ALA A 460 9.38 23.02 -2.79
C ALA A 460 8.04 23.35 -2.12
N GLU A 461 8.08 24.12 -1.04
CA GLU A 461 6.92 24.64 -0.34
C GLU A 461 7.08 26.13 -0.14
N TRP A 462 6.02 26.86 -0.40
CA TRP A 462 5.93 28.29 -0.13
C TRP A 462 4.56 28.61 0.44
N ALA A 463 4.52 29.41 1.52
CA ALA A 463 3.27 29.88 2.08
C ALA A 463 3.44 31.35 2.53
N SER A 464 2.55 32.24 2.04
CA SER A 464 2.56 33.65 2.43
C SER A 464 1.13 34.22 2.40
N GLY A 465 0.71 34.75 3.53
CA GLY A 465 -0.66 35.23 3.71
C GLY A 465 -1.67 34.12 3.40
N PRO A 466 -2.64 34.34 2.51
CA PRO A 466 -3.64 33.33 2.16
C PRO A 466 -3.17 32.30 1.11
N TRP A 467 -1.97 32.47 0.55
CA TRP A 467 -1.49 31.67 -0.57
C TRP A 467 -0.54 30.57 -0.13
N SER A 468 -0.63 29.42 -0.78
CA SER A 468 0.32 28.31 -0.62
C SER A 468 0.65 27.66 -1.96
N VAL A 469 1.91 27.26 -2.14
CA VAL A 469 2.36 26.46 -3.29
C VAL A 469 3.18 25.30 -2.76
N ARG A 470 2.88 24.09 -3.25
CA ARG A 470 3.66 22.88 -3.00
C ARG A 470 4.00 22.23 -4.32
N ALA A 471 5.25 21.92 -4.53
CA ALA A 471 5.72 21.19 -5.70
C ALA A 471 6.57 20.00 -5.26
N GLY A 472 6.47 18.91 -6.00
CA GLY A 472 7.31 17.72 -5.81
C GLY A 472 7.61 17.09 -7.15
N ALA A 473 8.84 16.60 -7.34
CA ALA A 473 9.24 15.88 -8.54
C ALA A 473 10.19 14.75 -8.17
N SER A 474 10.13 13.66 -8.93
CA SER A 474 11.06 12.54 -8.85
C SER A 474 11.50 12.10 -10.24
N LEU A 475 12.80 11.90 -10.39
CA LEU A 475 13.44 11.25 -11.52
C LEU A 475 14.07 9.96 -11.03
N THR A 476 13.69 8.81 -11.61
CA THR A 476 14.17 7.50 -11.18
C THR A 476 14.62 6.67 -12.37
N HIS A 477 15.73 5.98 -12.20
CA HIS A 477 16.26 5.03 -13.15
C HIS A 477 16.34 3.67 -12.47
N ALA A 478 15.40 2.77 -12.81
CA ALA A 478 15.31 1.42 -12.27
C ALA A 478 15.67 0.40 -13.34
N ARG A 479 16.48 -0.62 -12.98
CA ARG A 479 16.87 -1.73 -13.84
C ARG A 479 16.84 -3.04 -13.07
N MET A 480 16.28 -4.07 -13.69
CA MET A 480 16.39 -5.45 -13.22
C MET A 480 17.80 -5.97 -13.47
N ARG A 481 18.26 -6.83 -12.56
CA ARG A 481 19.46 -7.65 -12.70
C ARG A 481 19.04 -9.08 -12.47
N SER A 482 19.26 -9.91 -13.48
CA SER A 482 18.75 -11.27 -13.47
C SER A 482 19.69 -12.20 -14.23
N THR A 483 19.86 -13.41 -13.69
CA THR A 483 20.59 -14.52 -14.28
C THR A 483 19.71 -15.77 -14.37
N GLY A 484 20.25 -16.86 -14.87
CA GLY A 484 19.55 -18.15 -14.94
C GLY A 484 18.29 -18.09 -15.81
N ALA A 485 17.18 -18.65 -15.33
CA ALA A 485 15.90 -18.69 -16.05
C ALA A 485 15.28 -17.30 -16.31
N ALA A 486 15.64 -16.30 -15.52
CA ALA A 486 15.17 -14.93 -15.67
C ALA A 486 16.18 -14.00 -16.39
N ALA A 487 17.27 -14.52 -16.98
CA ALA A 487 18.33 -13.74 -17.62
C ALA A 487 17.81 -12.78 -18.71
N PHE A 488 16.72 -13.09 -19.37
CA PHE A 488 16.08 -12.24 -20.39
C PHE A 488 15.50 -10.93 -19.81
N LEU A 489 15.34 -10.82 -18.49
CA LEU A 489 14.91 -9.61 -17.82
C LEU A 489 16.07 -8.66 -17.48
N ASP A 490 17.34 -9.07 -17.65
CA ASP A 490 18.49 -8.23 -17.31
C ASP A 490 18.50 -6.94 -18.10
N GLY A 491 18.66 -5.82 -17.40
CA GLY A 491 18.64 -4.48 -17.98
C GLY A 491 17.23 -3.92 -18.26
N LEU A 492 16.16 -4.71 -18.20
CA LEU A 492 14.79 -4.22 -18.36
C LEU A 492 14.33 -3.39 -17.16
N ARG A 493 13.29 -2.58 -17.36
CA ARG A 493 12.68 -1.78 -16.30
C ARG A 493 11.63 -2.64 -15.58
N PRO A 494 11.55 -2.55 -14.24
CA PRO A 494 10.43 -3.16 -13.52
C PRO A 494 9.09 -2.62 -14.05
N ALA A 495 8.10 -3.51 -14.15
CA ALA A 495 6.74 -3.15 -14.57
C ALA A 495 6.15 -2.04 -13.67
N GLN A 496 5.27 -1.22 -14.23
CA GLN A 496 4.51 -0.15 -13.56
C GLN A 496 5.37 0.83 -12.76
N THR A 497 6.55 1.16 -13.30
CA THR A 497 7.56 2.03 -12.67
C THR A 497 7.87 3.21 -13.58
N PRO A 498 7.22 4.37 -13.40
CA PRO A 498 7.52 5.55 -14.19
C PRO A 498 8.91 6.10 -13.83
N ASN A 499 9.64 6.59 -14.83
CA ASN A 499 10.92 7.24 -14.61
C ASN A 499 10.82 8.70 -14.17
N PHE A 500 9.64 9.30 -14.33
CA PHE A 500 9.35 10.67 -13.92
C PHE A 500 7.96 10.76 -13.30
N ALA A 501 7.85 11.46 -12.17
CA ALA A 501 6.59 11.88 -11.59
C ALA A 501 6.73 13.29 -11.01
N ALA A 502 5.70 14.13 -11.16
CA ALA A 502 5.67 15.47 -10.58
C ALA A 502 4.27 15.86 -10.14
N THR A 503 4.20 16.69 -9.12
CA THR A 503 2.96 17.29 -8.61
C THR A 503 3.21 18.76 -8.31
N LEU A 504 2.27 19.63 -8.70
CA LEU A 504 2.23 21.04 -8.32
C LEU A 504 0.84 21.36 -7.78
N ALA A 505 0.78 21.83 -6.54
CA ALA A 505 -0.45 22.29 -5.90
C ALA A 505 -0.33 23.77 -5.56
N ALA A 506 -1.31 24.58 -5.97
CA ALA A 506 -1.45 25.98 -5.61
C ALA A 506 -2.78 26.16 -4.86
N GLY A 507 -2.74 26.79 -3.71
CA GLY A 507 -3.88 26.99 -2.83
C GLY A 507 -4.02 28.45 -2.39
N TRP A 508 -5.26 28.82 -2.12
CA TRP A 508 -5.63 30.09 -1.51
C TRP A 508 -6.71 29.84 -0.44
N GLU A 509 -6.51 30.40 0.76
CA GLU A 509 -7.48 30.30 1.85
C GLU A 509 -7.59 31.63 2.60
N ARG A 510 -8.80 32.18 2.71
CA ARG A 510 -9.08 33.40 3.46
C ARG A 510 -10.54 33.48 3.91
N GLY A 511 -10.77 33.77 5.19
CA GLY A 511 -12.13 34.00 5.72
C GLY A 511 -13.05 32.80 5.56
N GLY A 512 -12.54 31.57 5.69
CA GLY A 512 -13.28 30.34 5.50
C GLY A 512 -13.54 29.95 4.04
N LYS A 513 -13.16 30.78 3.07
CA LYS A 513 -13.16 30.46 1.63
C LYS A 513 -11.84 29.81 1.26
N GLY A 514 -11.88 28.77 0.45
CA GLY A 514 -10.69 28.10 -0.04
C GLY A 514 -10.78 27.75 -1.52
N ALA A 515 -9.65 27.76 -2.21
CA ALA A 515 -9.51 27.24 -3.57
C ALA A 515 -8.15 26.56 -3.70
N GLN A 516 -8.08 25.46 -4.43
CA GLN A 516 -6.84 24.75 -4.72
C GLN A 516 -6.88 24.17 -6.13
N ILE A 517 -5.75 24.20 -6.81
CA ILE A 517 -5.51 23.52 -8.08
C ILE A 517 -4.33 22.58 -7.88
N VAL A 518 -4.44 21.37 -8.41
CA VAL A 518 -3.39 20.35 -8.37
C VAL A 518 -3.12 19.83 -9.77
N LEU A 519 -1.91 20.01 -10.25
CA LEU A 519 -1.41 19.40 -11.48
C LEU A 519 -0.59 18.17 -11.13
N ARG A 520 -0.85 17.03 -11.80
CA ARG A 520 -0.07 15.80 -11.67
C ARG A 520 0.44 15.36 -13.02
N ARG A 521 1.72 15.03 -13.07
CA ARG A 521 2.36 14.43 -14.25
C ARG A 521 2.94 13.08 -13.86
N ILE A 522 2.60 12.04 -14.65
CA ILE A 522 3.25 10.73 -14.60
C ILE A 522 3.91 10.48 -15.97
N GLY A 523 5.16 10.03 -15.95
CA GLY A 523 5.89 9.62 -17.17
C GLY A 523 5.41 8.27 -17.70
N PRO A 524 5.86 7.85 -18.89
CA PRO A 524 5.55 6.54 -19.43
C PRO A 524 6.20 5.43 -18.59
N GLN A 525 5.50 4.30 -18.53
CA GLN A 525 5.93 3.08 -17.84
C GLN A 525 5.52 1.86 -18.64
N PHE A 526 5.94 0.67 -18.23
CA PHE A 526 5.57 -0.58 -18.89
C PHE A 526 4.53 -1.33 -18.05
N GLU A 527 3.60 -2.02 -18.71
CA GLU A 527 2.62 -2.89 -18.08
C GLU A 527 3.24 -4.20 -17.61
N ASP A 528 4.17 -4.75 -18.39
CA ASP A 528 4.72 -6.08 -18.20
C ASP A 528 6.23 -6.07 -17.92
N ASP A 529 6.73 -7.21 -17.43
CA ASP A 529 8.13 -7.46 -17.12
C ASP A 529 9.04 -7.46 -18.37
N LEU A 530 8.49 -7.80 -19.53
CA LEU A 530 9.20 -7.84 -20.81
C LEU A 530 9.35 -6.45 -21.47
N ASN A 531 8.75 -5.42 -20.90
CA ASN A 531 8.70 -4.06 -21.44
C ASN A 531 8.06 -3.99 -22.86
N SER A 532 7.14 -4.90 -23.16
CA SER A 532 6.49 -5.01 -24.46
C SER A 532 5.28 -4.07 -24.60
N ARG A 533 4.58 -3.74 -23.52
CA ARG A 533 3.37 -2.91 -23.49
C ARG A 533 3.62 -1.61 -22.74
N THR A 534 3.58 -0.50 -23.46
CA THR A 534 3.85 0.83 -22.89
C THR A 534 2.57 1.51 -22.43
N LEU A 535 2.49 1.86 -21.14
CA LEU A 535 1.50 2.76 -20.60
C LEU A 535 1.97 4.21 -20.81
N ASN A 536 1.22 4.97 -21.59
CA ASN A 536 1.56 6.35 -21.93
C ASN A 536 1.53 7.27 -20.71
N GLY A 537 2.47 8.20 -20.65
CA GLY A 537 2.48 9.23 -19.61
C GLY A 537 1.30 10.20 -19.76
N ALA A 538 0.81 10.75 -18.65
CA ALA A 538 -0.31 11.66 -18.61
C ALA A 538 -0.09 12.85 -17.69
N THR A 539 -0.75 13.99 -18.00
CA THR A 539 -0.88 15.14 -17.10
C THR A 539 -2.36 15.35 -16.80
N THR A 540 -2.72 15.37 -15.53
CA THR A 540 -4.08 15.64 -15.07
C THR A 540 -4.13 16.91 -14.22
N MET A 541 -5.28 17.55 -14.17
CA MET A 541 -5.55 18.69 -13.31
C MET A 541 -6.79 18.43 -12.47
N ASP A 542 -6.67 18.67 -11.17
CA ASP A 542 -7.78 18.66 -10.24
C ASP A 542 -7.97 20.06 -9.66
N ALA A 543 -9.19 20.39 -9.25
CA ALA A 543 -9.49 21.61 -8.53
C ALA A 543 -10.44 21.36 -7.36
N TYR A 544 -10.31 22.20 -6.37
CA TYR A 544 -11.13 22.20 -5.16
C TYR A 544 -11.52 23.65 -4.84
N ALA A 545 -12.76 23.87 -4.40
CA ALA A 545 -13.21 25.13 -3.85
C ALA A 545 -14.12 24.91 -2.65
N SER A 546 -14.06 25.80 -1.66
CA SER A 546 -14.96 25.82 -0.52
C SER A 546 -15.45 27.22 -0.22
N TRP A 547 -16.72 27.33 0.19
CA TRP A 547 -17.35 28.60 0.49
C TRP A 547 -18.21 28.48 1.75
N PRO A 548 -18.02 29.33 2.79
CA PRO A 548 -18.83 29.30 3.98
C PRO A 548 -20.27 29.79 3.68
N LEU A 549 -21.25 28.95 3.97
CA LEU A 549 -22.67 29.30 3.92
C LEU A 549 -23.12 29.87 5.28
N THR A 550 -22.59 29.31 6.36
CA THR A 550 -22.73 29.79 7.74
C THR A 550 -21.38 29.62 8.47
N PRO A 551 -21.23 30.09 9.71
CA PRO A 551 -20.01 29.87 10.48
C PRO A 551 -19.63 28.38 10.66
N ARG A 552 -20.57 27.45 10.56
CA ARG A 552 -20.36 26.01 10.74
C ARG A 552 -20.57 25.18 9.48
N LEU A 553 -21.16 25.73 8.43
CA LEU A 553 -21.50 25.00 7.19
C LEU A 553 -20.79 25.60 6.00
N GLN A 554 -20.14 24.77 5.21
CA GLN A 554 -19.46 25.15 3.97
C GLN A 554 -20.01 24.36 2.78
N LEU A 555 -20.17 25.05 1.65
CA LEU A 555 -20.31 24.40 0.35
C LEU A 555 -18.92 23.99 -0.13
N VAL A 556 -18.80 22.78 -0.66
CA VAL A 556 -17.57 22.21 -1.21
C VAL A 556 -17.83 21.81 -2.66
N VAL A 557 -16.91 22.14 -3.55
CA VAL A 557 -16.93 21.69 -4.96
C VAL A 557 -15.54 21.11 -5.27
N ARG A 558 -15.52 19.91 -5.85
CA ARG A 558 -14.29 19.21 -6.23
C ARG A 558 -14.42 18.71 -7.66
N GLY A 559 -13.40 18.93 -8.47
CA GLY A 559 -13.28 18.39 -9.82
C GLY A 559 -11.97 17.61 -9.95
N GLU A 560 -12.05 16.40 -10.43
CA GLU A 560 -10.91 15.51 -10.66
C GLU A 560 -10.76 15.26 -12.16
N ASN A 561 -9.50 15.24 -12.64
CA ASN A 561 -9.19 15.08 -14.06
C ASN A 561 -10.04 16.01 -14.94
N LEU A 562 -10.06 17.32 -14.64
CA LEU A 562 -10.96 18.33 -15.22
C LEU A 562 -10.99 18.36 -16.74
N PHE A 563 -9.87 18.03 -17.39
CA PHE A 563 -9.77 17.99 -18.85
C PHE A 563 -10.12 16.63 -19.46
N ASP A 564 -10.63 15.70 -18.67
CA ASP A 564 -10.94 14.32 -19.06
C ASP A 564 -9.78 13.64 -19.82
N LYS A 565 -8.55 13.89 -19.37
CA LYS A 565 -7.37 13.28 -19.99
C LYS A 565 -7.43 11.77 -19.86
N LEU A 566 -7.29 11.07 -20.97
CA LEU A 566 -7.11 9.62 -20.96
C LEU A 566 -5.78 9.29 -20.26
N VAL A 567 -5.87 8.63 -19.10
CA VAL A 567 -4.74 8.06 -18.37
C VAL A 567 -4.83 6.56 -18.55
N THR A 568 -3.87 5.97 -19.27
CA THR A 568 -3.80 4.52 -19.47
C THR A 568 -3.44 3.86 -18.15
N ALA A 569 -4.35 3.06 -17.60
CA ALA A 569 -4.19 2.35 -16.32
C ALA A 569 -3.67 0.93 -16.53
N GLY A 570 -3.99 0.29 -17.66
CA GLY A 570 -3.55 -1.05 -18.01
C GLY A 570 -3.69 -1.34 -19.49
N ILE A 571 -2.98 -2.36 -19.98
CA ILE A 571 -3.13 -2.95 -21.31
C ILE A 571 -3.18 -4.46 -21.10
N ASN A 572 -4.34 -5.06 -21.36
CA ASN A 572 -4.56 -6.48 -21.17
C ASN A 572 -3.89 -7.34 -22.25
N GLY A 573 -3.82 -8.66 -22.06
CA GLY A 573 -3.21 -9.59 -23.01
C GLY A 573 -3.95 -9.67 -24.34
N ASP A 574 -5.24 -9.34 -24.38
CA ASP A 574 -6.06 -9.25 -25.59
C ASP A 574 -5.90 -7.91 -26.35
N GLY A 575 -5.02 -7.02 -25.86
CA GLY A 575 -4.78 -5.70 -26.44
C GLY A 575 -5.76 -4.61 -25.99
N SER A 576 -6.77 -4.95 -25.18
CA SER A 576 -7.70 -3.94 -24.65
C SER A 576 -6.99 -2.98 -23.69
N VAL A 577 -7.36 -1.70 -23.78
CA VAL A 577 -6.73 -0.61 -23.02
C VAL A 577 -7.67 -0.17 -21.91
N GLU A 578 -7.17 -0.16 -20.68
CA GLU A 578 -7.92 0.33 -19.53
C GLU A 578 -7.51 1.77 -19.19
N ARG A 579 -8.51 2.58 -18.86
CA ARG A 579 -8.34 3.96 -18.41
C ARG A 579 -8.50 4.07 -16.89
N ALA A 580 -7.75 4.97 -16.27
CA ALA A 580 -8.04 5.45 -14.94
C ALA A 580 -9.32 6.32 -14.92
N THR A 581 -9.74 6.73 -13.73
CA THR A 581 -10.96 7.51 -13.50
C THR A 581 -11.06 8.71 -14.44
N PRO A 582 -12.15 8.81 -15.23
CA PRO A 582 -12.44 9.97 -16.10
C PRO A 582 -12.78 11.20 -15.26
N ARG A 583 -13.00 12.34 -15.92
CA ARG A 583 -13.46 13.54 -15.23
C ARG A 583 -14.60 13.22 -14.27
N THR A 584 -14.41 13.65 -13.02
CA THR A 584 -15.40 13.50 -11.96
C THR A 584 -15.61 14.83 -11.28
N VAL A 585 -16.86 15.23 -11.10
CA VAL A 585 -17.24 16.46 -10.38
C VAL A 585 -18.07 16.07 -9.17
N TRP A 586 -17.80 16.74 -8.05
CA TRP A 586 -18.48 16.55 -6.78
C TRP A 586 -18.96 17.90 -6.25
N ILE A 587 -20.11 17.89 -5.61
CA ILE A 587 -20.64 19.02 -4.84
C ILE A 587 -21.13 18.49 -3.50
N GLY A 588 -20.76 19.17 -2.43
CA GLY A 588 -21.09 18.71 -1.09
C GLY A 588 -21.21 19.80 -0.05
N LEU A 589 -21.59 19.36 1.14
CA LEU A 589 -21.71 20.17 2.32
C LEU A 589 -20.80 19.64 3.42
N ARG A 590 -20.00 20.53 3.99
CA ARG A 590 -19.09 20.24 5.11
C ARG A 590 -19.50 20.98 6.35
N VAL A 591 -19.56 20.26 7.48
CA VAL A 591 -19.72 20.81 8.83
C VAL A 591 -18.37 20.79 9.55
N ARG A 592 -18.04 21.89 10.22
CA ARG A 592 -16.81 22.05 11.05
C ARG A 592 -17.15 22.40 12.49
#